data_fa37c689bd4debcd66475a7b2b9f4546
#
_entry.id   fa37c689bd4debcd66475a7b2b9f4546
#
_cell.length_a   1.000
_cell.length_b   1.000
_cell.length_c   1.000
_cell.angle_alpha   90.00
_cell.angle_beta   90.00
_cell.angle_gamma   90.00
#
_symmetry.space_group_name_H-M   'P 1'
#
loop_
_entity.id
_entity.type
_entity.pdbx_description
1 polymer ?
#
loop_
_entity_poly.entity_id
_entity_poly.type
_entity_poly.pdbx_seq_one_letter_code
_entity_poly.pdbx_strand_id
1 'polypeptide(L)'
;APEEIASAFRNADIRFPSIYDADGNELKVTQGSYVPLLENPDRNVRKAAFESLHGTFESFKNTSAAFLDGQIKQLIFYAKARRYNSTLEAALAETEVPVSVYRNLIDAVNANLEYLHKYIALRKKLTGSEELHMYDLYTPIISDADKEIPYEKAKEIIIEALQPLGEDYIKVLTEGFNNRWIDVYENEGKRGGAYSAGGDPHPYVLLNQKDTLDSMFTIAHEMGHSLHTYYSMKNQPTAYANYVIFVAEVASTCNEVLLVKHLLANTTDKKERAYLINHFLEQFRGTVYRQTMFAEFELWMNEHAEKGETLTADMMCDAYYELNKKYFGGGMTVDRLISVEWARIPHFFYNFYVFQYATGFSAAVAIANRILTEGKPAVEDYIKFLSAGSSMDPISVLKIAGVDMTTAQPVNDALKLFNELIDEMAALAE
;
A
#
# COMPACT_ATOMS: atom_id res chain seq x y z
N ALA A 1 -13.66 -17.16 14.25
CA ALA A 1 -12.79 -17.83 15.24
C ALA A 1 -11.34 -17.97 14.77
N PRO A 2 -10.99 -18.48 13.54
CA PRO A 2 -9.58 -18.64 13.15
C PRO A 2 -8.78 -17.35 13.18
N GLU A 3 -9.35 -16.24 12.72
CA GLU A 3 -8.74 -14.90 12.75
C GLU A 3 -8.45 -14.42 14.19
N GLU A 4 -9.40 -14.56 15.10
CA GLU A 4 -9.23 -14.16 16.50
C GLU A 4 -8.13 -14.96 17.20
N ILE A 5 -8.06 -16.28 16.95
CA ILE A 5 -7.02 -17.16 17.50
C ILE A 5 -5.65 -16.76 16.92
N ALA A 6 -5.56 -16.53 15.62
CA ALA A 6 -4.36 -16.07 14.95
C ALA A 6 -3.92 -14.68 15.45
N SER A 7 -4.88 -13.78 15.70
CA SER A 7 -4.62 -12.46 16.26
C SER A 7 -4.08 -12.55 17.70
N ALA A 8 -4.69 -13.36 18.56
CA ALA A 8 -4.20 -13.60 19.92
C ALA A 8 -2.76 -14.15 19.91
N PHE A 9 -2.51 -15.16 19.08
CA PHE A 9 -1.16 -15.72 18.92
C PHE A 9 -0.14 -14.67 18.47
N ARG A 10 -0.44 -13.91 17.38
CA ARG A 10 0.49 -12.93 16.83
C ARG A 10 0.74 -11.71 17.74
N ASN A 11 -0.26 -11.29 18.49
CA ASN A 11 -0.19 -10.05 19.27
C ASN A 11 0.17 -10.29 20.74
N ALA A 12 -0.27 -11.41 21.31
CA ALA A 12 -0.11 -11.68 22.74
C ALA A 12 0.94 -12.75 23.08
N ASP A 13 1.04 -13.82 22.27
CA ASP A 13 1.84 -14.98 22.67
C ASP A 13 3.23 -15.03 22.04
N ILE A 14 3.34 -14.69 20.72
CA ILE A 14 4.63 -14.77 20.03
C ILE A 14 5.64 -13.76 20.58
N ARG A 15 6.89 -14.20 20.72
CA ARG A 15 8.01 -13.35 21.16
C ARG A 15 9.18 -13.57 20.23
N PHE A 16 9.81 -12.47 19.82
CA PHE A 16 10.97 -12.48 18.95
C PHE A 16 12.24 -12.28 19.81
N PRO A 17 13.32 -13.04 19.56
CA PRO A 17 14.61 -12.79 20.20
C PRO A 17 15.08 -11.35 19.91
N SER A 18 15.58 -10.68 20.95
CA SER A 18 16.29 -9.41 20.77
C SER A 18 17.57 -9.63 19.96
N ILE A 19 18.00 -8.59 19.27
CA ILE A 19 19.27 -8.55 18.54
C ILE A 19 20.18 -7.47 19.13
N TYR A 20 21.42 -7.40 18.69
CA TYR A 20 22.39 -6.43 19.20
C TYR A 20 23.03 -5.67 18.04
N ASP A 21 23.28 -4.37 18.24
CA ASP A 21 24.07 -3.57 17.31
C ASP A 21 25.58 -3.78 17.51
N ALA A 22 26.38 -3.11 16.71
CA ALA A 22 27.86 -3.21 16.77
C ALA A 22 28.46 -2.73 18.11
N ASP A 23 27.74 -1.86 18.82
CA ASP A 23 28.15 -1.31 20.12
C ASP A 23 27.66 -2.18 21.29
N GLY A 24 26.93 -3.28 21.00
CA GLY A 24 26.39 -4.20 22.00
C GLY A 24 25.07 -3.73 22.63
N ASN A 25 24.41 -2.72 22.09
CA ASN A 25 23.10 -2.30 22.56
C ASN A 25 22.02 -3.28 22.12
N GLU A 26 21.10 -3.60 23.04
CA GLU A 26 19.98 -4.47 22.75
C GLU A 26 18.92 -3.74 21.90
N LEU A 27 18.53 -4.36 20.77
CA LEU A 27 17.47 -3.90 19.91
C LEU A 27 16.31 -4.91 19.95
N LYS A 28 15.15 -4.47 20.39
CA LYS A 28 13.95 -5.30 20.45
C LYS A 28 13.33 -5.50 19.07
N VAL A 29 13.13 -6.76 18.70
CA VAL A 29 12.42 -7.14 17.47
C VAL A 29 10.94 -7.31 17.79
N THR A 30 10.10 -6.58 17.08
CA THR A 30 8.63 -6.67 17.14
C THR A 30 8.08 -6.55 15.72
N GLN A 31 6.80 -6.83 15.52
CA GLN A 31 6.15 -6.56 14.21
C GLN A 31 6.30 -5.09 13.79
N GLY A 32 6.18 -4.15 14.75
CA GLY A 32 6.27 -2.72 14.48
C GLY A 32 7.70 -2.21 14.28
N SER A 33 8.70 -2.78 14.97
CA SER A 33 10.11 -2.36 14.81
C SER A 33 10.82 -3.02 13.65
N TYR A 34 10.21 -4.04 13.02
CA TYR A 34 10.87 -4.85 12.00
C TYR A 34 11.30 -4.05 10.77
N VAL A 35 10.41 -3.27 10.17
CA VAL A 35 10.76 -2.44 8.99
C VAL A 35 11.80 -1.39 9.35
N PRO A 36 11.65 -0.58 10.42
CA PRO A 36 12.72 0.30 10.90
C PRO A 36 14.08 -0.39 11.10
N LEU A 37 14.11 -1.63 11.59
CA LEU A 37 15.36 -2.39 11.71
C LEU A 37 15.94 -2.81 10.35
N LEU A 38 15.11 -3.04 9.33
CA LEU A 38 15.56 -3.30 7.96
C LEU A 38 16.04 -2.03 7.22
N GLU A 39 15.75 -0.86 7.72
CA GLU A 39 16.26 0.43 7.23
C GLU A 39 17.60 0.79 7.88
N ASN A 40 18.04 0.06 8.91
CA ASN A 40 19.30 0.32 9.60
C ASN A 40 20.48 0.28 8.63
N PRO A 41 21.42 1.25 8.70
CA PRO A 41 22.62 1.26 7.87
C PRO A 41 23.52 0.04 8.05
N ASP A 42 23.57 -0.54 9.27
CA ASP A 42 24.33 -1.77 9.54
C ASP A 42 23.61 -3.00 8.98
N ARG A 43 24.24 -3.63 7.99
CA ARG A 43 23.72 -4.85 7.35
C ARG A 43 23.57 -6.03 8.31
N ASN A 44 24.41 -6.11 9.36
CA ASN A 44 24.33 -7.18 10.35
C ASN A 44 23.06 -7.04 11.18
N VAL A 45 22.67 -5.80 11.52
CA VAL A 45 21.41 -5.49 12.22
C VAL A 45 20.22 -5.91 11.36
N ARG A 46 20.22 -5.54 10.07
CA ARG A 46 19.14 -5.93 9.14
C ARG A 46 18.99 -7.45 9.03
N LYS A 47 20.13 -8.15 8.82
CA LYS A 47 20.16 -9.60 8.75
C LYS A 47 19.67 -10.25 10.04
N ALA A 48 20.17 -9.81 11.18
CA ALA A 48 19.77 -10.34 12.49
C ALA A 48 18.27 -10.12 12.76
N ALA A 49 17.72 -8.94 12.40
CA ALA A 49 16.30 -8.66 12.52
C ALA A 49 15.45 -9.60 11.65
N PHE A 50 15.88 -9.81 10.41
CA PHE A 50 15.25 -10.73 9.47
C PHE A 50 15.25 -12.17 10.00
N GLU A 51 16.38 -12.66 10.47
CA GLU A 51 16.53 -14.01 11.02
C GLU A 51 15.75 -14.20 12.32
N SER A 52 15.74 -13.18 13.21
CA SER A 52 14.96 -13.22 14.46
C SER A 52 13.46 -13.35 14.18
N LEU A 53 12.92 -12.47 13.33
CA LEU A 53 11.47 -12.45 13.05
C LEU A 53 11.03 -13.69 12.29
N HIS A 54 11.63 -13.97 11.13
CA HIS A 54 11.22 -15.10 10.29
C HIS A 54 11.58 -16.46 10.90
N GLY A 55 12.72 -16.58 11.59
CA GLY A 55 13.08 -17.80 12.31
C GLY A 55 12.08 -18.15 13.43
N THR A 56 11.53 -17.12 14.07
CA THR A 56 10.44 -17.34 15.04
C THR A 56 9.18 -17.87 14.35
N PHE A 57 8.75 -17.26 13.24
CA PHE A 57 7.60 -17.76 12.48
C PHE A 57 7.83 -19.14 11.90
N GLU A 58 9.05 -19.46 11.43
CA GLU A 58 9.41 -20.82 10.98
C GLU A 58 9.19 -21.87 12.08
N SER A 59 9.47 -21.52 13.34
CA SER A 59 9.24 -22.43 14.48
C SER A 59 7.74 -22.69 14.72
N PHE A 60 6.86 -21.81 14.25
CA PHE A 60 5.41 -21.90 14.39
C PHE A 60 4.66 -22.07 13.06
N LYS A 61 5.36 -22.42 11.98
CA LYS A 61 4.76 -22.47 10.63
C LYS A 61 3.55 -23.41 10.55
N ASN A 62 3.60 -24.57 11.22
CA ASN A 62 2.50 -25.53 11.20
C ASN A 62 1.24 -25.00 11.90
N THR A 63 1.40 -24.30 13.01
CA THR A 63 0.30 -23.63 13.72
C THR A 63 -0.28 -22.50 12.87
N SER A 64 0.58 -21.70 12.26
CA SER A 64 0.18 -20.61 11.36
C SER A 64 -0.56 -21.10 10.13
N ALA A 65 -0.11 -22.23 9.53
CA ALA A 65 -0.80 -22.87 8.40
C ALA A 65 -2.19 -23.38 8.81
N ALA A 66 -2.31 -23.99 10.01
CA ALA A 66 -3.59 -24.45 10.53
C ALA A 66 -4.60 -23.31 10.74
N PHE A 67 -4.15 -22.12 11.14
CA PHE A 67 -5.02 -20.95 11.26
C PHE A 67 -5.58 -20.53 9.89
N LEU A 68 -4.72 -20.41 8.88
CA LEU A 68 -5.15 -20.03 7.52
C LEU A 68 -6.00 -21.11 6.85
N ASP A 69 -5.62 -22.38 6.97
CA ASP A 69 -6.43 -23.49 6.46
C ASP A 69 -7.85 -23.51 7.08
N GLY A 70 -7.93 -23.24 8.41
CA GLY A 70 -9.20 -23.11 9.10
C GLY A 70 -10.03 -21.93 8.60
N GLN A 71 -9.39 -20.76 8.34
CA GLN A 71 -10.04 -19.59 7.77
C GLN A 71 -10.59 -19.88 6.37
N ILE A 72 -9.76 -20.44 5.50
CA ILE A 72 -10.16 -20.72 4.12
C ILE A 72 -11.27 -21.77 4.05
N LYS A 73 -11.23 -22.82 4.90
CA LYS A 73 -12.32 -23.79 5.00
C LYS A 73 -13.64 -23.16 5.43
N GLN A 74 -13.59 -22.17 6.33
CA GLN A 74 -14.77 -21.38 6.69
C GLN A 74 -15.30 -20.57 5.51
N LEU A 75 -14.42 -19.93 4.72
CA LEU A 75 -14.82 -19.21 3.51
C LEU A 75 -15.44 -20.11 2.48
N ILE A 76 -14.86 -21.30 2.24
CA ILE A 76 -15.41 -22.33 1.33
C ILE A 76 -16.81 -22.75 1.77
N PHE A 77 -17.00 -22.94 3.09
CA PHE A 77 -18.32 -23.28 3.62
C PHE A 77 -19.34 -22.18 3.30
N TYR A 78 -19.02 -20.92 3.58
CA TYR A 78 -19.94 -19.81 3.31
C TYR A 78 -20.18 -19.59 1.82
N ALA A 79 -19.17 -19.71 0.97
CA ALA A 79 -19.32 -19.61 -0.48
C ALA A 79 -20.30 -20.68 -1.00
N LYS A 80 -20.12 -21.94 -0.60
CA LYS A 80 -21.01 -23.05 -0.98
C LYS A 80 -22.43 -22.86 -0.43
N ALA A 81 -22.59 -22.47 0.84
CA ALA A 81 -23.91 -22.27 1.46
C ALA A 81 -24.69 -21.15 0.77
N ARG A 82 -24.01 -20.11 0.25
CA ARG A 82 -24.60 -19.00 -0.48
C ARG A 82 -24.64 -19.21 -2.00
N ARG A 83 -24.19 -20.37 -2.48
CA ARG A 83 -24.19 -20.78 -3.90
C ARG A 83 -23.27 -19.96 -4.81
N TYR A 84 -22.16 -19.45 -4.27
CA TYR A 84 -21.08 -18.89 -5.08
C TYR A 84 -20.19 -20.04 -5.62
N ASN A 85 -19.59 -19.80 -6.79
CA ASN A 85 -18.72 -20.79 -7.44
C ASN A 85 -17.33 -20.88 -6.78
N SER A 86 -16.88 -19.81 -6.09
CA SER A 86 -15.59 -19.76 -5.41
C SER A 86 -15.62 -18.81 -4.20
N THR A 87 -14.63 -18.93 -3.34
CA THR A 87 -14.38 -17.98 -2.22
C THR A 87 -14.11 -16.58 -2.73
N LEU A 88 -13.36 -16.45 -3.84
CA LEU A 88 -13.10 -15.18 -4.51
C LEU A 88 -14.40 -14.51 -4.98
N GLU A 89 -15.27 -15.27 -5.69
CA GLU A 89 -16.56 -14.71 -6.14
C GLU A 89 -17.42 -14.27 -4.95
N ALA A 90 -17.45 -15.07 -3.88
CA ALA A 90 -18.20 -14.73 -2.67
C ALA A 90 -17.69 -13.45 -2.00
N ALA A 91 -16.38 -13.28 -1.90
CA ALA A 91 -15.77 -12.10 -1.29
C ALA A 91 -16.02 -10.82 -2.12
N LEU A 92 -15.82 -10.90 -3.44
CA LEU A 92 -15.98 -9.75 -4.32
C LEU A 92 -17.45 -9.34 -4.53
N ALA A 93 -18.38 -10.29 -4.39
CA ALA A 93 -19.82 -10.01 -4.48
C ALA A 93 -20.31 -9.05 -3.37
N GLU A 94 -19.63 -9.00 -2.22
CA GLU A 94 -19.99 -8.09 -1.11
C GLU A 94 -19.83 -6.61 -1.49
N THR A 95 -18.90 -6.31 -2.40
CA THR A 95 -18.63 -4.96 -2.89
C THR A 95 -18.95 -4.78 -4.37
N GLU A 96 -19.62 -5.76 -4.98
CA GLU A 96 -20.03 -5.75 -6.40
C GLU A 96 -18.86 -5.58 -7.38
N VAL A 97 -17.68 -6.11 -7.02
CA VAL A 97 -16.49 -6.10 -7.89
C VAL A 97 -16.44 -7.38 -8.73
N PRO A 98 -16.33 -7.28 -10.07
CA PRO A 98 -16.19 -8.47 -10.91
C PRO A 98 -14.90 -9.25 -10.65
N VAL A 99 -14.96 -10.58 -10.66
CA VAL A 99 -13.79 -11.47 -10.51
C VAL A 99 -12.69 -11.17 -11.51
N SER A 100 -13.05 -10.71 -12.71
CA SER A 100 -12.11 -10.31 -13.76
C SER A 100 -11.18 -9.18 -13.32
N VAL A 101 -11.61 -8.26 -12.45
CA VAL A 101 -10.76 -7.17 -11.93
C VAL A 101 -9.58 -7.72 -11.14
N TYR A 102 -9.84 -8.70 -10.28
CA TYR A 102 -8.80 -9.36 -9.50
C TYR A 102 -7.78 -10.10 -10.38
N ARG A 103 -8.28 -10.88 -11.35
CA ARG A 103 -7.42 -11.65 -12.25
C ARG A 103 -6.64 -10.75 -13.20
N ASN A 104 -7.27 -9.72 -13.77
CA ASN A 104 -6.61 -8.75 -14.65
C ASN A 104 -5.48 -8.00 -13.93
N LEU A 105 -5.64 -7.69 -12.63
CA LEU A 105 -4.56 -7.10 -11.83
C LEU A 105 -3.33 -8.02 -11.79
N ILE A 106 -3.52 -9.28 -11.41
CA ILE A 106 -2.43 -10.27 -11.33
C ILE A 106 -1.76 -10.42 -12.70
N ASP A 107 -2.54 -10.58 -13.76
CA ASP A 107 -2.03 -10.78 -15.11
C ASP A 107 -1.24 -9.57 -15.60
N ALA A 108 -1.76 -8.35 -15.37
CA ALA A 108 -1.09 -7.11 -15.76
C ALA A 108 0.23 -6.90 -15.01
N VAL A 109 0.26 -7.13 -13.70
CA VAL A 109 1.48 -7.01 -12.91
C VAL A 109 2.51 -8.07 -13.32
N ASN A 110 2.07 -9.32 -13.52
CA ASN A 110 2.95 -10.39 -13.97
C ASN A 110 3.55 -10.12 -15.37
N ALA A 111 2.77 -9.54 -16.28
CA ALA A 111 3.26 -9.16 -17.60
C ALA A 111 4.32 -8.03 -17.57
N ASN A 112 4.42 -7.28 -16.47
CA ASN A 112 5.34 -6.15 -16.28
C ASN A 112 6.35 -6.38 -15.14
N LEU A 113 6.62 -7.62 -14.73
CA LEU A 113 7.62 -7.93 -13.70
C LEU A 113 9.04 -7.51 -14.09
N GLU A 114 9.34 -7.41 -15.37
CA GLU A 114 10.62 -6.91 -15.86
C GLU A 114 10.96 -5.51 -15.34
N TYR A 115 9.97 -4.65 -15.09
CA TYR A 115 10.19 -3.33 -14.51
C TYR A 115 10.61 -3.42 -13.04
N LEU A 116 10.01 -4.34 -12.26
CA LEU A 116 10.46 -4.60 -10.90
C LEU A 116 11.88 -5.18 -10.89
N HIS A 117 12.19 -6.11 -11.80
CA HIS A 117 13.54 -6.67 -11.93
C HIS A 117 14.57 -5.58 -12.26
N LYS A 118 14.22 -4.64 -13.15
CA LYS A 118 15.05 -3.48 -13.49
C LYS A 118 15.27 -2.57 -12.27
N TYR A 119 14.23 -2.33 -11.48
CA TYR A 119 14.34 -1.57 -10.23
C TYR A 119 15.26 -2.26 -9.21
N ILE A 120 15.13 -3.56 -9.02
CA ILE A 120 16.00 -4.33 -8.13
C ILE A 120 17.47 -4.27 -8.57
N ALA A 121 17.72 -4.37 -9.88
CA ALA A 121 19.08 -4.22 -10.43
C ALA A 121 19.64 -2.80 -10.19
N LEU A 122 18.80 -1.77 -10.33
CA LEU A 122 19.18 -0.39 -10.02
C LEU A 122 19.48 -0.22 -8.52
N ARG A 123 18.63 -0.75 -7.62
CA ARG A 123 18.89 -0.74 -6.16
C ARG A 123 20.25 -1.36 -5.84
N LYS A 124 20.54 -2.53 -6.41
CA LYS A 124 21.83 -3.22 -6.23
C LYS A 124 23.02 -2.32 -6.63
N LYS A 125 22.91 -1.64 -7.78
CA LYS A 125 23.95 -0.68 -8.27
C LYS A 125 24.10 0.50 -7.30
N LEU A 126 22.98 1.12 -6.89
CA LEU A 126 22.98 2.36 -6.09
C LEU A 126 23.41 2.15 -4.63
N THR A 127 23.09 0.98 -4.05
CA THR A 127 23.56 0.61 -2.71
C THR A 127 25.00 0.10 -2.70
N GLY A 128 25.62 -0.11 -3.88
CA GLY A 128 26.97 -0.67 -3.99
C GLY A 128 27.07 -2.14 -3.50
N SER A 129 25.95 -2.84 -3.43
CA SER A 129 25.90 -4.19 -2.89
C SER A 129 26.39 -5.20 -3.93
N GLU A 130 27.36 -6.07 -3.57
CA GLU A 130 27.77 -7.18 -4.42
C GLU A 130 26.63 -8.19 -4.57
N GLU A 131 25.88 -8.42 -3.50
CA GLU A 131 24.74 -9.32 -3.42
C GLU A 131 23.62 -8.66 -2.61
N LEU A 132 22.44 -8.55 -3.20
CA LEU A 132 21.26 -7.97 -2.57
C LEU A 132 20.37 -9.07 -2.03
N HIS A 133 20.12 -9.09 -0.73
CA HIS A 133 19.29 -10.05 -0.01
C HIS A 133 17.94 -9.50 0.37
N MET A 134 16.99 -10.36 0.80
CA MET A 134 15.65 -9.94 1.21
C MET A 134 15.68 -8.94 2.37
N TYR A 135 16.66 -9.03 3.27
CA TYR A 135 16.85 -8.09 4.38
C TYR A 135 17.47 -6.75 3.96
N ASP A 136 17.93 -6.61 2.72
CA ASP A 136 18.45 -5.34 2.16
C ASP A 136 17.38 -4.55 1.40
N LEU A 137 16.16 -5.09 1.28
CA LEU A 137 15.10 -4.53 0.43
C LEU A 137 14.61 -3.15 0.90
N TYR A 138 14.68 -2.86 2.19
CA TYR A 138 14.23 -1.60 2.79
C TYR A 138 15.38 -0.62 3.06
N THR A 139 16.63 -1.00 2.76
CA THR A 139 17.77 -0.09 2.93
C THR A 139 17.57 1.17 2.10
N PRO A 140 17.66 2.37 2.67
CA PRO A 140 17.56 3.61 1.93
C PRO A 140 18.61 3.68 0.81
N ILE A 141 18.20 3.96 -0.42
CA ILE A 141 19.10 4.16 -1.57
C ILE A 141 19.73 5.56 -1.48
N ILE A 142 18.95 6.52 -1.02
CA ILE A 142 19.35 7.92 -0.85
C ILE A 142 19.15 8.26 0.61
N SER A 143 20.21 8.73 1.28
CA SER A 143 20.07 9.28 2.63
C SER A 143 19.10 10.44 2.61
N ASP A 144 18.26 10.52 3.65
CA ASP A 144 17.30 11.60 3.80
C ASP A 144 17.93 12.92 3.37
N ALA A 145 17.20 13.67 2.55
CA ALA A 145 17.47 15.08 2.44
C ALA A 145 17.07 15.65 3.81
N ASP A 146 18.03 16.08 4.61
CA ASP A 146 17.86 16.69 5.95
C ASP A 146 17.03 17.99 5.87
N LYS A 147 15.85 17.91 5.27
CA LYS A 147 14.96 19.05 5.05
C LYS A 147 13.81 18.94 6.03
N GLU A 148 13.91 19.73 7.08
CA GLU A 148 12.77 19.95 7.97
C GLU A 148 11.65 20.65 7.20
N ILE A 149 10.44 20.08 7.24
CA ILE A 149 9.23 20.64 6.64
C ILE A 149 8.20 20.83 7.75
N PRO A 150 8.20 21.98 8.43
CA PRO A 150 7.24 22.29 9.48
C PRO A 150 5.81 22.20 8.97
N TYR A 151 4.87 21.84 9.84
CA TYR A 151 3.46 21.63 9.50
C TYR A 151 2.87 22.80 8.69
N GLU A 152 3.14 24.06 9.09
CA GLU A 152 2.62 25.24 8.36
C GLU A 152 3.17 25.29 6.93
N LYS A 153 4.45 24.94 6.74
CA LYS A 153 5.06 24.89 5.40
C LYS A 153 4.51 23.72 4.57
N ALA A 154 4.28 22.59 5.20
CA ALA A 154 3.64 21.44 4.54
C ALA A 154 2.25 21.80 3.99
N LYS A 155 1.42 22.51 4.76
CA LYS A 155 0.10 23.00 4.32
C LYS A 155 0.21 23.88 3.07
N GLU A 156 1.14 24.84 3.07
CA GLU A 156 1.36 25.73 1.91
C GLU A 156 1.69 24.92 0.65
N ILE A 157 2.65 23.99 0.76
CA ILE A 157 3.07 23.13 -0.36
C ILE A 157 1.92 22.26 -0.85
N ILE A 158 1.15 21.65 0.05
CA ILE A 158 0.00 20.82 -0.31
C ILE A 158 -1.07 21.63 -1.03
N ILE A 159 -1.42 22.81 -0.52
CA ILE A 159 -2.38 23.71 -1.18
C ILE A 159 -1.91 24.09 -2.58
N GLU A 160 -0.63 24.39 -2.75
CA GLU A 160 -0.04 24.72 -4.05
C GLU A 160 -0.06 23.52 -5.00
N ALA A 161 0.33 22.34 -4.52
CA ALA A 161 0.36 21.10 -5.30
C ALA A 161 -1.02 20.64 -5.78
N LEU A 162 -2.06 20.93 -5.01
CA LEU A 162 -3.44 20.52 -5.32
C LEU A 162 -4.25 21.59 -6.08
N GLN A 163 -3.64 22.74 -6.46
CA GLN A 163 -4.30 23.77 -7.29
C GLN A 163 -4.94 23.23 -8.58
N PRO A 164 -4.40 22.22 -9.26
CA PRO A 164 -5.06 21.63 -10.43
C PRO A 164 -6.46 21.09 -10.16
N LEU A 165 -6.83 20.79 -8.91
CA LEU A 165 -8.19 20.33 -8.52
C LEU A 165 -9.24 21.45 -8.47
N GLY A 166 -8.84 22.70 -8.66
CA GLY A 166 -9.72 23.86 -8.79
C GLY A 166 -10.10 24.54 -7.47
N GLU A 167 -10.67 25.73 -7.61
CA GLU A 167 -10.94 26.63 -6.47
C GLU A 167 -11.87 26.02 -5.39
N ASP A 168 -12.88 25.28 -5.81
CA ASP A 168 -13.84 24.69 -4.86
C ASP A 168 -13.17 23.61 -3.99
N TYR A 169 -12.28 22.79 -4.57
CA TYR A 169 -11.52 21.80 -3.82
C TYR A 169 -10.55 22.47 -2.84
N ILE A 170 -9.82 23.46 -3.31
CA ILE A 170 -8.84 24.21 -2.50
C ILE A 170 -9.54 24.97 -1.36
N LYS A 171 -10.72 25.49 -1.58
CA LYS A 171 -11.49 26.16 -0.52
C LYS A 171 -11.83 25.20 0.62
N VAL A 172 -12.31 23.99 0.32
CA VAL A 172 -12.64 22.97 1.33
C VAL A 172 -11.37 22.46 2.03
N LEU A 173 -10.28 22.22 1.27
CA LEU A 173 -8.99 21.85 1.83
C LEU A 173 -8.48 22.89 2.83
N THR A 174 -8.53 24.17 2.45
CA THR A 174 -8.11 25.30 3.31
C THR A 174 -8.99 25.42 4.54
N GLU A 175 -10.29 25.21 4.42
CA GLU A 175 -11.20 25.15 5.54
C GLU A 175 -10.81 24.05 6.52
N GLY A 176 -10.52 22.84 6.02
CA GLY A 176 -10.07 21.71 6.84
C GLY A 176 -8.79 22.03 7.62
N PHE A 177 -7.83 22.70 7.01
CA PHE A 177 -6.60 23.14 7.68
C PHE A 177 -6.84 24.20 8.76
N ASN A 178 -7.82 25.08 8.59
CA ASN A 178 -8.00 26.24 9.45
C ASN A 178 -9.09 26.07 10.51
N ASN A 179 -10.03 25.13 10.35
CA ASN A 179 -11.24 25.00 11.16
C ASN A 179 -11.27 23.75 12.06
N ARG A 180 -10.10 23.34 12.55
CA ARG A 180 -9.98 22.28 13.57
C ARG A 180 -10.41 20.88 13.13
N TRP A 181 -10.31 20.56 11.84
CA TRP A 181 -10.56 19.19 11.41
C TRP A 181 -9.43 18.23 11.84
N ILE A 182 -8.23 18.77 12.13
CA ILE A 182 -7.01 18.00 12.30
C ILE A 182 -6.48 18.13 13.73
N ASP A 183 -6.32 16.98 14.40
CA ASP A 183 -5.51 16.85 15.60
C ASP A 183 -4.08 16.47 15.18
N VAL A 184 -3.16 17.45 15.29
CA VAL A 184 -1.90 17.45 14.53
C VAL A 184 -0.78 16.67 15.21
N TYR A 185 -0.48 17.00 16.49
CA TYR A 185 0.75 16.57 17.14
C TYR A 185 0.57 15.33 18.02
N GLU A 186 1.65 14.55 18.14
CA GLU A 186 1.73 13.45 19.10
C GLU A 186 1.61 13.99 20.54
N ASN A 187 0.90 13.25 21.38
CA ASN A 187 0.87 13.49 22.82
C ASN A 187 0.62 12.18 23.57
N GLU A 188 0.84 12.19 24.88
CA GLU A 188 0.67 11.02 25.75
C GLU A 188 -0.79 10.52 25.70
N GLY A 189 -0.96 9.21 25.47
CA GLY A 189 -2.27 8.56 25.37
C GLY A 189 -2.95 8.66 24.00
N LYS A 190 -2.38 9.42 23.05
CA LYS A 190 -2.87 9.50 21.68
C LYS A 190 -2.49 8.23 20.90
N ARG A 191 -3.43 7.72 20.08
CA ARG A 191 -3.17 6.58 19.20
C ARG A 191 -2.12 6.95 18.15
N GLY A 192 -1.18 6.03 17.90
CA GLY A 192 -0.19 6.16 16.84
C GLY A 192 -0.76 6.01 15.43
N GLY A 193 0.00 6.40 14.43
CA GLY A 193 -0.40 6.42 13.03
C GLY A 193 -1.17 7.69 12.65
N ALA A 194 -1.86 7.64 11.50
CA ALA A 194 -2.76 8.68 11.01
C ALA A 194 -4.04 8.03 10.50
N TYR A 195 -5.15 8.75 10.57
CA TYR A 195 -6.38 8.35 9.90
C TYR A 195 -7.35 9.52 9.78
N SER A 196 -8.23 9.44 8.77
CA SER A 196 -9.39 10.30 8.60
C SER A 196 -10.68 9.56 8.93
N ALA A 197 -11.56 10.18 9.67
CA ALA A 197 -12.88 9.64 9.99
C ALA A 197 -13.97 10.58 9.52
N GLY A 198 -15.04 10.01 8.94
CA GLY A 198 -16.24 10.77 8.62
C GLY A 198 -16.97 11.20 9.88
N GLY A 199 -17.62 12.36 9.83
CA GLY A 199 -18.40 12.88 10.93
C GLY A 199 -19.21 14.11 10.53
N ASP A 200 -20.29 14.37 11.28
CA ASP A 200 -21.06 15.60 11.20
C ASP A 200 -20.56 16.53 12.31
N PRO A 201 -20.24 17.80 12.03
CA PRO A 201 -20.49 18.56 10.79
C PRO A 201 -19.41 18.47 9.70
N HIS A 202 -18.28 17.81 9.94
CA HIS A 202 -17.17 17.68 9.00
C HIS A 202 -16.32 16.44 9.30
N PRO A 203 -15.44 15.98 8.39
CA PRO A 203 -14.47 14.95 8.70
C PRO A 203 -13.50 15.37 9.79
N TYR A 204 -12.90 14.38 10.47
CA TYR A 204 -11.87 14.57 11.50
C TYR A 204 -10.63 13.77 11.14
N VAL A 205 -9.47 14.39 11.32
CA VAL A 205 -8.16 13.79 11.01
C VAL A 205 -7.33 13.71 12.28
N LEU A 206 -6.75 12.54 12.53
CA LEU A 206 -5.73 12.34 13.55
C LEU A 206 -4.38 12.18 12.86
N LEU A 207 -3.41 12.97 13.28
CA LEU A 207 -2.02 12.88 12.84
C LEU A 207 -1.09 12.70 14.06
N ASN A 208 0.13 12.25 13.81
CA ASN A 208 1.27 12.33 14.73
C ASN A 208 2.42 13.00 13.95
N GLN A 209 2.21 14.29 13.65
CA GLN A 209 3.05 15.08 12.76
C GLN A 209 4.49 15.15 13.24
N LYS A 210 5.41 14.95 12.29
CA LYS A 210 6.84 15.25 12.37
C LYS A 210 7.22 16.17 11.22
N ASP A 211 8.31 16.91 11.37
CA ASP A 211 8.73 17.87 10.34
C ASP A 211 9.53 17.18 9.22
N THR A 212 8.93 16.15 8.61
CA THR A 212 9.53 15.31 7.57
C THR A 212 8.72 15.33 6.27
N LEU A 213 9.36 14.96 5.17
CA LEU A 213 8.68 14.79 3.88
C LEU A 213 7.58 13.72 3.97
N ASP A 214 7.85 12.60 4.64
CA ASP A 214 6.88 11.51 4.83
C ASP A 214 5.61 12.00 5.56
N SER A 215 5.79 12.81 6.61
CA SER A 215 4.64 13.42 7.31
C SER A 215 3.85 14.38 6.41
N MET A 216 4.49 15.11 5.49
CA MET A 216 3.78 15.95 4.53
C MET A 216 2.94 15.10 3.56
N PHE A 217 3.44 13.98 3.07
CA PHE A 217 2.65 13.03 2.27
C PHE A 217 1.48 12.45 3.08
N THR A 218 1.71 12.12 4.35
CA THR A 218 0.64 11.66 5.26
C THR A 218 -0.48 12.70 5.40
N ILE A 219 -0.15 13.98 5.56
CA ILE A 219 -1.15 15.07 5.59
C ILE A 219 -1.97 15.10 4.29
N ALA A 220 -1.30 15.06 3.13
CA ALA A 220 -1.96 15.08 1.84
C ALA A 220 -2.90 13.88 1.65
N HIS A 221 -2.47 12.70 2.11
CA HIS A 221 -3.23 11.45 2.11
C HIS A 221 -4.52 11.58 2.94
N GLU A 222 -4.39 11.91 4.23
CA GLU A 222 -5.54 12.00 5.14
C GLU A 222 -6.52 13.10 4.73
N MET A 223 -6.03 14.20 4.17
CA MET A 223 -6.89 15.22 3.60
C MET A 223 -7.59 14.75 2.33
N GLY A 224 -6.99 13.85 1.56
CA GLY A 224 -7.67 13.19 0.43
C GLY A 224 -8.90 12.38 0.88
N HIS A 225 -8.75 11.56 1.92
CA HIS A 225 -9.88 10.88 2.57
C HIS A 225 -10.94 11.86 3.08
N SER A 226 -10.49 12.94 3.76
CA SER A 226 -11.38 13.94 4.30
C SER A 226 -12.23 14.61 3.23
N LEU A 227 -11.61 15.00 2.10
CA LEU A 227 -12.35 15.63 1.02
C LEU A 227 -13.27 14.64 0.30
N HIS A 228 -12.86 13.37 0.13
CA HIS A 228 -13.76 12.34 -0.39
C HIS A 228 -15.01 12.20 0.49
N THR A 229 -14.81 12.05 1.81
CA THR A 229 -15.90 11.97 2.78
C THR A 229 -16.76 13.23 2.75
N TYR A 230 -16.17 14.41 2.73
CA TYR A 230 -16.89 15.68 2.66
C TYR A 230 -17.80 15.77 1.42
N TYR A 231 -17.24 15.49 0.22
CA TYR A 231 -18.02 15.55 -1.02
C TYR A 231 -19.13 14.49 -1.06
N SER A 232 -18.84 13.29 -0.58
CA SER A 232 -19.83 12.22 -0.50
C SER A 232 -20.98 12.58 0.44
N MET A 233 -20.67 12.99 1.66
CA MET A 233 -21.69 13.37 2.66
C MET A 233 -22.52 14.58 2.22
N LYS A 234 -21.92 15.53 1.53
CA LYS A 234 -22.61 16.73 1.03
C LYS A 234 -23.61 16.42 -0.09
N ASN A 235 -23.32 15.42 -0.92
CA ASN A 235 -24.07 15.17 -2.16
C ASN A 235 -24.96 13.91 -2.09
N GLN A 236 -24.75 13.05 -1.09
CA GLN A 236 -25.51 11.81 -0.92
C GLN A 236 -26.38 11.85 0.34
N PRO A 237 -27.57 11.22 0.30
CA PRO A 237 -28.31 10.96 1.53
C PRO A 237 -27.49 10.03 2.45
N THR A 238 -27.75 10.10 3.75
CA THR A 238 -26.98 9.35 4.78
C THR A 238 -26.82 7.87 4.45
N ALA A 239 -27.80 7.23 3.83
CA ALA A 239 -27.75 5.81 3.44
C ALA A 239 -26.67 5.49 2.39
N TYR A 240 -26.28 6.46 1.56
CA TYR A 240 -25.30 6.32 0.48
C TYR A 240 -24.05 7.19 0.67
N ALA A 241 -23.95 7.91 1.79
CA ALA A 241 -22.85 8.82 2.04
C ALA A 241 -21.49 8.12 2.28
N ASN A 242 -21.50 6.87 2.74
CA ASN A 242 -20.30 6.07 2.84
C ASN A 242 -19.94 5.46 1.46
N TYR A 243 -18.66 5.26 1.22
CA TYR A 243 -18.15 4.58 0.03
C TYR A 243 -17.46 3.27 0.42
N VAL A 244 -17.41 2.32 -0.51
CA VAL A 244 -16.80 1.01 -0.27
C VAL A 244 -15.28 1.11 -0.26
N ILE A 245 -14.64 0.18 0.45
CA ILE A 245 -13.17 0.14 0.63
C ILE A 245 -12.41 0.12 -0.71
N PHE A 246 -12.98 -0.46 -1.75
CA PHE A 246 -12.36 -0.54 -3.08
C PHE A 246 -11.97 0.83 -3.67
N VAL A 247 -12.70 1.88 -3.34
CA VAL A 247 -12.42 3.25 -3.81
C VAL A 247 -11.87 4.17 -2.71
N ALA A 248 -11.74 3.67 -1.48
CA ALA A 248 -11.37 4.50 -0.33
C ALA A 248 -10.00 5.18 -0.49
N GLU A 249 -9.01 4.41 -1.00
CA GLU A 249 -7.63 4.91 -1.15
C GLU A 249 -7.39 5.71 -2.45
N VAL A 250 -8.39 5.83 -3.31
CA VAL A 250 -8.20 6.52 -4.60
C VAL A 250 -7.99 8.02 -4.41
N ALA A 251 -8.77 8.64 -3.52
CA ALA A 251 -8.69 10.08 -3.29
C ALA A 251 -7.41 10.46 -2.52
N SER A 252 -7.07 9.70 -1.49
CA SER A 252 -5.85 9.89 -0.70
C SER A 252 -4.60 9.76 -1.56
N THR A 253 -4.51 8.68 -2.32
CA THR A 253 -3.38 8.43 -3.22
C THR A 253 -3.34 9.43 -4.39
N CYS A 254 -4.48 9.89 -4.91
CA CYS A 254 -4.52 10.93 -5.94
C CYS A 254 -3.86 12.23 -5.46
N ASN A 255 -4.13 12.64 -4.22
CA ASN A 255 -3.45 13.80 -3.60
C ASN A 255 -1.94 13.58 -3.49
N GLU A 256 -1.49 12.39 -3.07
CA GLU A 256 -0.06 12.07 -3.00
C GLU A 256 0.61 12.10 -4.38
N VAL A 257 -0.04 11.56 -5.42
CA VAL A 257 0.48 11.59 -6.79
C VAL A 257 0.58 13.01 -7.33
N LEU A 258 -0.44 13.86 -7.09
CA LEU A 258 -0.38 15.27 -7.46
C LEU A 258 0.74 16.00 -6.71
N LEU A 259 0.90 15.73 -5.40
CA LEU A 259 1.96 16.31 -4.58
C LEU A 259 3.35 15.92 -5.09
N VAL A 260 3.63 14.64 -5.33
CA VAL A 260 4.94 14.21 -5.81
C VAL A 260 5.24 14.78 -7.20
N LYS A 261 4.25 14.82 -8.10
CA LYS A 261 4.40 15.45 -9.43
C LYS A 261 4.71 16.94 -9.33
N HIS A 262 4.04 17.67 -8.43
CA HIS A 262 4.31 19.08 -8.17
C HIS A 262 5.73 19.29 -7.66
N LEU A 263 6.16 18.51 -6.67
CA LEU A 263 7.51 18.60 -6.10
C LEU A 263 8.57 18.30 -7.16
N LEU A 264 8.39 17.25 -7.97
CA LEU A 264 9.31 16.92 -9.06
C LEU A 264 9.37 18.01 -10.14
N ALA A 265 8.28 18.71 -10.41
CA ALA A 265 8.26 19.80 -11.37
C ALA A 265 9.00 21.07 -10.85
N ASN A 266 9.08 21.25 -9.54
CA ASN A 266 9.62 22.46 -8.91
C ASN A 266 11.01 22.28 -8.29
N THR A 267 11.55 21.03 -8.24
CA THR A 267 12.92 20.81 -7.75
C THR A 267 13.92 20.68 -8.88
N THR A 268 15.05 21.41 -8.76
CA THR A 268 16.20 21.35 -9.68
C THR A 268 17.42 20.70 -9.01
N ASP A 269 17.37 20.51 -7.70
CA ASP A 269 18.44 19.81 -6.96
C ASP A 269 18.40 18.31 -7.27
N LYS A 270 19.52 17.76 -7.74
CA LYS A 270 19.61 16.36 -8.14
C LYS A 270 19.35 15.38 -6.99
N LYS A 271 19.83 15.70 -5.78
CA LYS A 271 19.67 14.84 -4.61
C LYS A 271 18.21 14.83 -4.15
N GLU A 272 17.59 15.98 -4.05
CA GLU A 272 16.18 16.12 -3.68
C GLU A 272 15.30 15.42 -4.72
N ARG A 273 15.57 15.59 -6.00
CA ARG A 273 14.85 14.93 -7.09
C ARG A 273 14.96 13.41 -7.01
N ALA A 274 16.17 12.89 -6.80
CA ALA A 274 16.41 11.45 -6.64
C ALA A 274 15.70 10.89 -5.40
N TYR A 275 15.64 11.64 -4.31
CA TYR A 275 14.91 11.26 -3.10
C TYR A 275 13.39 11.15 -3.37
N LEU A 276 12.80 12.14 -4.04
CA LEU A 276 11.38 12.13 -4.41
C LEU A 276 11.02 10.97 -5.35
N ILE A 277 11.87 10.72 -6.36
CA ILE A 277 11.69 9.58 -7.26
C ILE A 277 11.79 8.27 -6.50
N ASN A 278 12.78 8.12 -5.61
CA ASN A 278 12.92 6.91 -4.81
C ASN A 278 11.70 6.67 -3.92
N HIS A 279 11.20 7.72 -3.27
CA HIS A 279 9.97 7.64 -2.46
C HIS A 279 8.80 7.11 -3.30
N PHE A 280 8.60 7.63 -4.51
CA PHE A 280 7.51 7.19 -5.37
C PHE A 280 7.72 5.75 -5.91
N LEU A 281 8.95 5.37 -6.26
CA LEU A 281 9.29 3.99 -6.64
C LEU A 281 9.00 2.99 -5.51
N GLU A 282 9.31 3.36 -4.26
CA GLU A 282 9.01 2.51 -3.10
C GLU A 282 7.50 2.38 -2.85
N GLN A 283 6.71 3.41 -3.10
CA GLN A 283 5.25 3.31 -3.07
C GLN A 283 4.73 2.30 -4.11
N PHE A 284 5.22 2.33 -5.36
CA PHE A 284 4.89 1.32 -6.38
C PHE A 284 5.28 -0.09 -5.94
N ARG A 285 6.51 -0.26 -5.44
CA ARG A 285 7.00 -1.56 -4.98
C ARG A 285 6.13 -2.10 -3.83
N GLY A 286 5.85 -1.27 -2.84
CA GLY A 286 5.10 -1.65 -1.64
C GLY A 286 3.60 -1.84 -1.86
N THR A 287 3.00 -1.00 -2.72
CA THR A 287 1.54 -0.93 -2.88
C THR A 287 1.06 -1.70 -4.11
N VAL A 288 1.79 -1.67 -5.22
CA VAL A 288 1.37 -2.41 -6.42
C VAL A 288 1.98 -3.80 -6.45
N TYR A 289 3.31 -3.92 -6.53
CA TYR A 289 3.94 -5.23 -6.71
C TYR A 289 3.77 -6.15 -5.50
N ARG A 290 4.07 -5.66 -4.30
CA ARG A 290 3.99 -6.47 -3.08
C ARG A 290 2.55 -6.91 -2.78
N GLN A 291 1.59 -6.02 -2.91
CA GLN A 291 0.20 -6.36 -2.62
C GLN A 291 -0.40 -7.29 -3.69
N THR A 292 0.01 -7.16 -4.95
CA THR A 292 -0.37 -8.12 -5.99
C THR A 292 0.27 -9.49 -5.77
N MET A 293 1.53 -9.55 -5.32
CA MET A 293 2.17 -10.80 -4.92
C MET A 293 1.37 -11.49 -3.79
N PHE A 294 0.92 -10.73 -2.79
CA PHE A 294 0.06 -11.28 -1.74
C PHE A 294 -1.29 -11.73 -2.27
N ALA A 295 -1.92 -10.98 -3.18
CA ALA A 295 -3.17 -11.36 -3.82
C ALA A 295 -3.02 -12.66 -4.62
N GLU A 296 -1.92 -12.81 -5.37
CA GLU A 296 -1.63 -14.03 -6.12
C GLU A 296 -1.45 -15.25 -5.19
N PHE A 297 -0.77 -15.06 -4.06
CA PHE A 297 -0.62 -16.12 -3.05
C PHE A 297 -1.95 -16.47 -2.37
N GLU A 298 -2.75 -15.46 -2.03
CA GLU A 298 -4.09 -15.66 -1.43
C GLU A 298 -5.01 -16.44 -2.38
N LEU A 299 -5.00 -16.09 -3.67
CA LEU A 299 -5.74 -16.82 -4.69
C LEU A 299 -5.27 -18.26 -4.79
N TRP A 300 -3.95 -18.49 -4.82
CA TRP A 300 -3.35 -19.81 -4.86
C TRP A 300 -3.81 -20.68 -3.68
N MET A 301 -3.78 -20.17 -2.45
CA MET A 301 -4.23 -20.90 -1.25
C MET A 301 -5.71 -21.31 -1.36
N ASN A 302 -6.56 -20.36 -1.75
CA ASN A 302 -8.01 -20.62 -1.86
C ASN A 302 -8.32 -21.64 -2.95
N GLU A 303 -7.73 -21.51 -4.15
CA GLU A 303 -7.96 -22.43 -5.26
C GLU A 303 -7.49 -23.88 -4.97
N HIS A 304 -6.40 -24.06 -4.18
CA HIS A 304 -5.96 -25.39 -3.74
C HIS A 304 -6.94 -26.00 -2.73
N ALA A 305 -7.34 -25.23 -1.74
CA ALA A 305 -8.29 -25.71 -0.74
C ALA A 305 -9.68 -26.01 -1.34
N GLU A 306 -10.14 -25.24 -2.33
CA GLU A 306 -11.39 -25.49 -3.06
C GLU A 306 -11.40 -26.82 -3.83
N LYS A 307 -10.22 -27.27 -4.32
CA LYS A 307 -10.03 -28.59 -4.94
C LYS A 307 -10.03 -29.75 -3.94
N GLY A 308 -10.07 -29.43 -2.63
CA GLY A 308 -10.02 -30.41 -1.55
C GLY A 308 -8.60 -30.78 -1.10
N GLU A 309 -7.60 -30.04 -1.53
CA GLU A 309 -6.21 -30.21 -1.08
C GLU A 309 -6.03 -29.59 0.31
N THR A 310 -5.27 -30.26 1.17
CA THR A 310 -4.93 -29.74 2.50
C THR A 310 -3.75 -28.79 2.38
N LEU A 311 -3.90 -27.57 2.88
CA LEU A 311 -2.83 -26.59 2.92
C LEU A 311 -1.85 -26.93 4.06
N THR A 312 -0.71 -27.51 3.71
CA THR A 312 0.37 -27.75 4.68
C THR A 312 1.34 -26.57 4.71
N ALA A 313 2.03 -26.41 5.85
CA ALA A 313 3.03 -25.35 5.99
C ALA A 313 4.12 -25.42 4.92
N ASP A 314 4.60 -26.62 4.59
CA ASP A 314 5.66 -26.80 3.61
C ASP A 314 5.19 -26.44 2.19
N MET A 315 3.97 -26.84 1.78
CA MET A 315 3.37 -26.41 0.50
C MET A 315 3.26 -24.89 0.41
N MET A 316 2.78 -24.25 1.48
CA MET A 316 2.63 -22.80 1.54
C MET A 316 3.98 -22.10 1.48
N CYS A 317 4.99 -22.59 2.20
CA CYS A 317 6.35 -22.06 2.17
C CYS A 317 6.99 -22.21 0.78
N ASP A 318 6.84 -23.35 0.13
CA ASP A 318 7.39 -23.59 -1.20
C ASP A 318 6.73 -22.67 -2.24
N ALA A 319 5.39 -22.59 -2.24
CA ALA A 319 4.66 -21.70 -3.15
C ALA A 319 5.05 -20.22 -2.93
N TYR A 320 5.12 -19.78 -1.69
CA TYR A 320 5.49 -18.40 -1.37
C TYR A 320 6.95 -18.08 -1.73
N TYR A 321 7.85 -19.03 -1.55
CA TYR A 321 9.26 -18.91 -1.96
C TYR A 321 9.42 -18.77 -3.47
N GLU A 322 8.77 -19.64 -4.26
CA GLU A 322 8.81 -19.55 -5.71
C GLU A 322 8.16 -18.25 -6.22
N LEU A 323 7.11 -17.78 -5.55
CA LEU A 323 6.49 -16.51 -5.86
C LEU A 323 7.44 -15.33 -5.63
N ASN A 324 8.18 -15.30 -4.50
CA ASN A 324 9.23 -14.30 -4.28
C ASN A 324 10.31 -14.35 -5.35
N LYS A 325 10.78 -15.53 -5.75
CA LYS A 325 11.76 -15.68 -6.85
C LYS A 325 11.23 -15.11 -8.17
N LYS A 326 9.95 -15.36 -8.47
CA LYS A 326 9.29 -14.82 -9.66
C LYS A 326 9.25 -13.29 -9.65
N TYR A 327 8.83 -12.69 -8.52
CA TYR A 327 8.66 -11.25 -8.42
C TYR A 327 9.99 -10.48 -8.38
N PHE A 328 10.99 -10.98 -7.65
CA PHE A 328 12.27 -10.28 -7.50
C PHE A 328 13.31 -10.64 -8.58
N GLY A 329 13.12 -11.75 -9.31
CA GLY A 329 14.01 -12.15 -10.40
C GLY A 329 15.44 -12.45 -9.96
N GLY A 330 16.35 -12.54 -10.92
CA GLY A 330 17.76 -12.87 -10.67
C GLY A 330 18.60 -11.75 -10.07
N GLY A 331 18.06 -10.56 -9.88
CA GLY A 331 18.76 -9.41 -9.28
C GLY A 331 18.88 -9.46 -7.77
N MET A 332 18.10 -10.34 -7.12
CA MET A 332 18.05 -10.51 -5.67
C MET A 332 18.32 -11.95 -5.27
N THR A 333 19.12 -12.14 -4.23
CA THR A 333 19.24 -13.42 -3.54
C THR A 333 18.01 -13.59 -2.62
N VAL A 334 17.09 -14.43 -3.03
CA VAL A 334 15.89 -14.74 -2.26
C VAL A 334 16.26 -15.71 -1.15
N ASP A 335 16.39 -15.19 0.07
CA ASP A 335 16.70 -15.99 1.26
C ASP A 335 15.58 -16.98 1.53
N ARG A 336 15.94 -18.27 1.76
CA ARG A 336 14.92 -19.31 1.98
C ARG A 336 13.97 -18.98 3.14
N LEU A 337 14.45 -18.29 4.15
CA LEU A 337 13.67 -17.95 5.34
C LEU A 337 12.50 -16.98 5.06
N ILE A 338 12.51 -16.25 3.91
CA ILE A 338 11.35 -15.44 3.49
C ILE A 338 10.12 -16.30 3.20
N SER A 339 10.30 -17.58 2.94
CA SER A 339 9.22 -18.51 2.60
C SER A 339 8.09 -18.56 3.64
N VAL A 340 8.39 -18.22 4.88
CA VAL A 340 7.42 -18.22 5.99
C VAL A 340 6.77 -16.85 6.23
N GLU A 341 7.10 -15.82 5.44
CA GLU A 341 6.59 -14.46 5.64
C GLU A 341 5.06 -14.40 5.67
N TRP A 342 4.37 -15.24 4.92
CA TRP A 342 2.90 -15.31 4.91
C TRP A 342 2.29 -15.49 6.30
N ALA A 343 3.00 -16.13 7.23
CA ALA A 343 2.52 -16.37 8.60
C ALA A 343 2.33 -15.10 9.43
N ARG A 344 3.08 -14.03 9.08
CA ARG A 344 3.00 -12.73 9.78
C ARG A 344 1.99 -11.76 9.19
N ILE A 345 1.43 -12.03 8.00
CA ILE A 345 0.57 -11.11 7.28
C ILE A 345 -0.88 -11.26 7.75
N PRO A 346 -1.43 -10.30 8.51
CA PRO A 346 -2.80 -10.39 9.02
C PRO A 346 -3.84 -10.32 7.91
N HIS A 347 -3.53 -9.68 6.80
CA HIS A 347 -4.46 -9.44 5.70
C HIS A 347 -4.99 -10.72 5.04
N PHE A 348 -4.29 -11.85 5.11
CA PHE A 348 -4.79 -13.14 4.62
C PHE A 348 -6.02 -13.68 5.38
N PHE A 349 -6.38 -13.02 6.49
CA PHE A 349 -7.62 -13.27 7.21
C PHE A 349 -8.77 -12.34 6.79
N TYR A 350 -8.52 -11.35 5.90
CA TYR A 350 -9.49 -10.31 5.48
C TYR A 350 -10.13 -10.59 4.11
N ASN A 351 -10.11 -11.83 3.66
CA ASN A 351 -10.90 -12.34 2.54
C ASN A 351 -10.71 -11.54 1.24
N PHE A 352 -9.58 -11.70 0.59
CA PHE A 352 -9.26 -11.03 -0.66
C PHE A 352 -9.26 -9.49 -0.55
N TYR A 353 -8.68 -8.98 0.53
CA TYR A 353 -8.63 -7.55 0.76
C TYR A 353 -7.48 -6.85 0.02
N VAL A 354 -6.29 -7.48 -0.04
CA VAL A 354 -5.03 -6.77 -0.37
C VAL A 354 -4.94 -6.26 -1.82
N PHE A 355 -5.65 -6.86 -2.76
CA PHE A 355 -5.63 -6.43 -4.16
C PHE A 355 -6.14 -4.98 -4.32
N GLN A 356 -6.97 -4.52 -3.41
CA GLN A 356 -7.57 -3.18 -3.43
C GLN A 356 -6.53 -2.07 -3.27
N TYR A 357 -5.41 -2.33 -2.61
CA TYR A 357 -4.29 -1.39 -2.55
C TYR A 357 -3.71 -1.13 -3.95
N ALA A 358 -3.45 -2.20 -4.71
CA ALA A 358 -2.87 -2.08 -6.05
C ALA A 358 -3.84 -1.48 -7.07
N THR A 359 -5.13 -1.87 -7.03
CA THR A 359 -6.16 -1.29 -7.90
C THR A 359 -6.42 0.16 -7.58
N GLY A 360 -6.52 0.52 -6.29
CA GLY A 360 -6.73 1.89 -5.84
C GLY A 360 -5.57 2.81 -6.22
N PHE A 361 -4.32 2.36 -6.01
CA PHE A 361 -3.12 3.09 -6.44
C PHE A 361 -3.08 3.31 -7.95
N SER A 362 -3.33 2.26 -8.74
CA SER A 362 -3.33 2.36 -10.20
C SER A 362 -4.42 3.32 -10.72
N ALA A 363 -5.62 3.26 -10.13
CA ALA A 363 -6.70 4.18 -10.44
C ALA A 363 -6.34 5.64 -10.10
N ALA A 364 -5.73 5.86 -8.93
CA ALA A 364 -5.30 7.19 -8.49
C ALA A 364 -4.24 7.80 -9.42
N VAL A 365 -3.25 7.00 -9.86
CA VAL A 365 -2.24 7.44 -10.83
C VAL A 365 -2.90 7.83 -12.16
N ALA A 366 -3.84 7.03 -12.65
CA ALA A 366 -4.57 7.33 -13.89
C ALA A 366 -5.40 8.62 -13.77
N ILE A 367 -6.12 8.80 -12.66
CA ILE A 367 -6.93 10.01 -12.40
C ILE A 367 -6.04 11.24 -12.28
N ALA A 368 -4.96 11.19 -11.50
CA ALA A 368 -4.03 12.31 -11.35
C ALA A 368 -3.40 12.70 -12.70
N ASN A 369 -3.05 11.72 -13.53
CA ASN A 369 -2.53 12.00 -14.88
C ASN A 369 -3.58 12.68 -15.77
N ARG A 370 -4.84 12.23 -15.75
CA ARG A 370 -5.94 12.88 -16.46
C ARG A 370 -6.15 14.32 -16.01
N ILE A 371 -6.13 14.57 -14.69
CA ILE A 371 -6.27 15.92 -14.12
C ILE A 371 -5.17 16.84 -14.65
N LEU A 372 -3.92 16.38 -14.69
CA LEU A 372 -2.78 17.17 -15.15
C LEU A 372 -2.73 17.40 -16.66
N THR A 373 -3.29 16.47 -17.46
CA THR A 373 -3.24 16.54 -18.93
C THR A 373 -4.51 17.11 -19.58
N GLU A 374 -5.67 16.80 -19.02
CA GLU A 374 -6.98 17.18 -19.58
C GLU A 374 -7.56 18.43 -18.87
N GLY A 375 -7.09 18.73 -17.65
CA GLY A 375 -7.50 19.90 -16.88
C GLY A 375 -8.96 19.84 -16.40
N LYS A 376 -9.68 20.95 -16.57
CA LYS A 376 -11.02 21.16 -16.00
C LYS A 376 -12.02 20.03 -16.24
N PRO A 377 -12.16 19.42 -17.44
CA PRO A 377 -13.10 18.32 -17.65
C PRO A 377 -12.80 17.11 -16.73
N ALA A 378 -11.53 16.72 -16.59
CA ALA A 378 -11.13 15.62 -15.71
C ALA A 378 -11.36 15.96 -14.23
N VAL A 379 -11.18 17.21 -13.83
CA VAL A 379 -11.49 17.68 -12.47
C VAL A 379 -13.00 17.58 -12.20
N GLU A 380 -13.85 18.01 -13.12
CA GLU A 380 -15.31 17.90 -12.97
C GLU A 380 -15.75 16.44 -12.81
N ASP A 381 -15.16 15.52 -13.57
CA ASP A 381 -15.42 14.08 -13.45
C ASP A 381 -14.90 13.54 -12.10
N TYR A 382 -13.73 13.97 -11.66
CA TYR A 382 -13.19 13.59 -10.36
C TYR A 382 -14.05 14.07 -9.20
N ILE A 383 -14.55 15.29 -9.22
CA ILE A 383 -15.49 15.79 -8.18
C ILE A 383 -16.81 15.01 -8.19
N LYS A 384 -17.32 14.59 -9.35
CA LYS A 384 -18.49 13.70 -9.43
C LYS A 384 -18.19 12.34 -8.79
N PHE A 385 -17.00 11.78 -9.05
CA PHE A 385 -16.52 10.56 -8.40
C PHE A 385 -16.52 10.70 -6.88
N LEU A 386 -15.87 11.75 -6.33
CA LEU A 386 -15.85 12.02 -4.88
C LEU A 386 -17.25 12.20 -4.28
N SER A 387 -18.21 12.66 -5.08
CA SER A 387 -19.59 12.94 -4.66
C SER A 387 -20.52 11.73 -4.76
N ALA A 388 -20.06 10.61 -5.30
CA ALA A 388 -20.94 9.49 -5.63
C ALA A 388 -21.30 8.59 -4.43
N GLY A 389 -20.44 8.55 -3.40
CA GLY A 389 -20.63 7.63 -2.27
C GLY A 389 -20.80 6.19 -2.71
N SER A 390 -21.80 5.50 -2.16
CA SER A 390 -22.22 4.15 -2.57
C SER A 390 -23.54 4.14 -3.37
N SER A 391 -23.79 5.20 -4.16
CA SER A 391 -25.00 5.28 -4.99
C SER A 391 -25.02 4.33 -6.18
N MET A 392 -23.87 3.74 -6.51
CA MET A 392 -23.68 2.72 -7.54
C MET A 392 -22.48 1.82 -7.19
N ASP A 393 -22.27 0.75 -7.95
CA ASP A 393 -21.11 -0.13 -7.76
C ASP A 393 -19.77 0.62 -7.95
N PRO A 394 -18.68 0.17 -7.30
CA PRO A 394 -17.41 0.91 -7.28
C PRO A 394 -16.73 1.01 -8.65
N ILE A 395 -16.97 0.04 -9.54
CA ILE A 395 -16.43 0.09 -10.91
C ILE A 395 -17.11 1.21 -11.70
N SER A 396 -18.43 1.32 -11.58
CA SER A 396 -19.21 2.41 -12.19
C SER A 396 -18.83 3.78 -11.64
N VAL A 397 -18.58 3.85 -10.33
CA VAL A 397 -18.07 5.08 -9.68
C VAL A 397 -16.71 5.49 -10.25
N LEU A 398 -15.76 4.56 -10.44
CA LEU A 398 -14.45 4.86 -11.04
C LEU A 398 -14.55 5.26 -12.50
N LYS A 399 -15.51 4.69 -13.26
CA LYS A 399 -15.76 5.10 -14.65
C LYS A 399 -16.21 6.55 -14.78
N ILE A 400 -16.86 7.13 -13.78
CA ILE A 400 -17.16 8.57 -13.74
C ILE A 400 -15.86 9.39 -13.81
N ALA A 401 -14.81 8.97 -13.07
CA ALA A 401 -13.49 9.58 -13.13
C ALA A 401 -12.68 9.18 -14.37
N GLY A 402 -13.29 8.44 -15.32
CA GLY A 402 -12.65 8.01 -16.58
C GLY A 402 -11.73 6.80 -16.44
N VAL A 403 -11.82 6.03 -15.36
CA VAL A 403 -10.98 4.86 -15.11
C VAL A 403 -11.81 3.59 -15.12
N ASP A 404 -11.51 2.67 -16.05
CA ASP A 404 -12.18 1.37 -16.15
C ASP A 404 -11.27 0.24 -15.62
N MET A 405 -11.45 -0.13 -14.35
CA MET A 405 -10.68 -1.20 -13.71
C MET A 405 -11.08 -2.61 -14.19
N THR A 406 -12.09 -2.76 -15.06
CA THR A 406 -12.37 -4.05 -15.69
C THR A 406 -11.35 -4.39 -16.80
N THR A 407 -10.51 -3.42 -17.18
CA THR A 407 -9.42 -3.58 -18.15
C THR A 407 -8.06 -3.55 -17.44
N ALA A 408 -7.03 -4.06 -18.11
CA ALA A 408 -5.65 -3.98 -17.60
C ALA A 408 -5.01 -2.58 -17.79
N GLN A 409 -5.67 -1.67 -18.52
CA GLN A 409 -5.06 -0.41 -18.94
C GLN A 409 -4.60 0.48 -17.77
N PRO A 410 -5.41 0.74 -16.70
CA PRO A 410 -4.96 1.60 -15.61
C PRO A 410 -3.73 1.04 -14.88
N VAL A 411 -3.64 -0.29 -14.73
CA VAL A 411 -2.49 -0.96 -14.11
C VAL A 411 -1.26 -0.85 -15.00
N ASN A 412 -1.40 -1.11 -16.30
CA ASN A 412 -0.30 -1.00 -17.26
C ASN A 412 0.24 0.43 -17.35
N ASP A 413 -0.63 1.45 -17.34
CA ASP A 413 -0.22 2.86 -17.39
C ASP A 413 0.54 3.26 -16.12
N ALA A 414 0.08 2.80 -14.94
CA ALA A 414 0.78 3.00 -13.69
C ALA A 414 2.18 2.34 -13.69
N LEU A 415 2.28 1.10 -14.17
CA LEU A 415 3.56 0.38 -14.24
C LEU A 415 4.50 0.97 -15.31
N LYS A 416 3.98 1.54 -16.39
CA LYS A 416 4.78 2.30 -17.35
C LYS A 416 5.41 3.53 -16.70
N LEU A 417 4.64 4.30 -15.91
CA LEU A 417 5.18 5.41 -15.13
C LEU A 417 6.29 4.94 -14.18
N PHE A 418 6.10 3.81 -13.51
CA PHE A 418 7.14 3.22 -12.66
C PHE A 418 8.43 2.97 -13.44
N ASN A 419 8.35 2.40 -14.65
CA ASN A 419 9.51 2.18 -15.50
C ASN A 419 10.20 3.48 -15.93
N GLU A 420 9.42 4.52 -16.29
CA GLU A 420 9.95 5.85 -16.65
C GLU A 420 10.71 6.48 -15.47
N LEU A 421 10.18 6.35 -14.25
CA LEU A 421 10.85 6.84 -13.03
C LEU A 421 12.16 6.09 -12.74
N ILE A 422 12.24 4.79 -13.03
CA ILE A 422 13.49 4.01 -12.89
C ILE A 422 14.55 4.55 -13.86
N ASP A 423 14.18 4.86 -15.11
CA ASP A 423 15.11 5.43 -16.10
C ASP A 423 15.61 6.80 -15.67
N GLU A 424 14.73 7.64 -15.15
CA GLU A 424 15.09 8.96 -14.61
C GLU A 424 16.02 8.84 -13.40
N MET A 425 15.74 7.93 -12.47
CA MET A 425 16.58 7.67 -11.30
C MET A 425 17.99 7.18 -11.70
N ALA A 426 18.08 6.30 -12.71
CA ALA A 426 19.35 5.83 -13.23
C ALA A 426 20.18 6.97 -13.82
N ALA A 427 19.54 7.89 -14.58
CA ALA A 427 20.21 9.05 -15.18
C ALA A 427 20.69 10.09 -14.13
N LEU A 428 20.00 10.22 -12.99
CA LEU A 428 20.44 11.11 -11.90
C LEU A 428 21.67 10.57 -11.15
N ALA A 429 21.86 9.26 -11.19
CA ALA A 429 22.97 8.58 -10.51
C ALA A 429 24.26 8.52 -11.34
N GLU A 430 24.20 8.91 -12.61
CA GLU A 430 25.36 9.09 -13.52
C GLU A 430 25.92 10.52 -13.40
#